data_7d08e2ed913a894a4f7546e65fef8cef
#
_entry.id   7d08e2ed913a894a4f7546e65fef8cef
#
_cell.length_a   1.000
_cell.length_b   1.000
_cell.length_c   1.000
_cell.angle_alpha   90.00
_cell.angle_beta   90.00
_cell.angle_gamma   90.00
#
_symmetry.space_group_name_H-M   'P 1'
#
loop_
_entity.id
_entity.type
_entity.pdbx_description
1 polymer ?
#
loop_
_entity_poly.entity_id
_entity_poly.type
_entity_poly.pdbx_seq_one_letter_code
_entity_poly.pdbx_strand_id
1 'polypeptide(L)'
;MKLEAVELIRLDVPLKSTFRTSEGAMNALEVVWVHAITDVGEGWAECAANRLPDYSSEYHAGAAGVLKEFFIPEIKNLGNELTAEAVAPTLHWAKGHRMAKAALETAVLDAQLRAADTSFAQYLGAVKTKVPAGVSVGIMDSLPELMKFVEGYLAEGYLRIKLKIEPGWDYEPVKLVRETFGPDLLLQVDANTAYTRDDFDLLKRLDEFNLLLIEQPIEEEDILGHARLAEYIDTPVCLDESIVSAGVARDGIELGATEIINIKPARVGGYIESVKIHDIAQAAGIPVWCGGMLET
;
A
#
# COMPACT_ATOMS: atom_id res chain seq x y z
N MET A 1 -8.76 -27.80 -0.37
CA MET A 1 -8.46 -27.91 -1.81
C MET A 1 -7.01 -28.32 -2.01
N LYS A 2 -6.64 -28.80 -3.18
CA LYS A 2 -5.27 -29.22 -3.48
C LYS A 2 -4.70 -28.39 -4.62
N LEU A 3 -3.48 -27.86 -4.45
CA LEU A 3 -2.78 -27.12 -5.49
C LEU A 3 -2.19 -28.10 -6.53
N GLU A 4 -2.63 -28.01 -7.77
CA GLU A 4 -2.13 -28.84 -8.87
C GLU A 4 -0.94 -28.20 -9.57
N ALA A 5 -1.08 -26.89 -9.90
CA ALA A 5 -0.04 -26.11 -10.55
C ALA A 5 -0.13 -24.62 -10.17
N VAL A 6 0.97 -23.91 -10.36
CA VAL A 6 1.00 -22.45 -10.38
C VAL A 6 1.76 -21.99 -11.62
N GLU A 7 1.15 -21.09 -12.36
CA GLU A 7 1.81 -20.39 -13.47
C GLU A 7 2.22 -19.00 -12.98
N LEU A 8 3.45 -18.61 -13.27
CA LEU A 8 3.99 -17.27 -13.03
C LEU A 8 4.13 -16.57 -14.38
N ILE A 9 3.29 -15.56 -14.59
CA ILE A 9 3.19 -14.84 -15.86
C ILE A 9 3.77 -13.44 -15.67
N ARG A 10 4.85 -13.12 -16.38
CA ARG A 10 5.47 -11.78 -16.34
C ARG A 10 4.85 -10.91 -17.41
N LEU A 11 4.46 -9.71 -17.02
CA LEU A 11 3.83 -8.73 -17.89
C LEU A 11 4.44 -7.35 -17.68
N ASP A 12 4.57 -6.60 -18.77
CA ASP A 12 4.89 -5.18 -18.75
C ASP A 12 3.58 -4.41 -19.04
N VAL A 13 3.10 -3.68 -18.05
CA VAL A 13 1.84 -2.91 -18.13
C VAL A 13 2.19 -1.43 -18.23
N PRO A 14 1.98 -0.77 -19.39
CA PRO A 14 2.27 0.65 -19.54
C PRO A 14 1.29 1.48 -18.70
N LEU A 15 1.82 2.50 -18.00
CA LEU A 15 0.99 3.48 -17.30
C LEU A 15 0.38 4.46 -18.31
N LYS A 16 -0.79 5.02 -17.98
CA LYS A 16 -1.46 6.06 -18.80
C LYS A 16 -0.64 7.36 -18.88
N SER A 17 0.14 7.65 -17.84
CA SER A 17 1.07 8.76 -17.76
C SER A 17 2.23 8.37 -16.85
N THR A 18 3.38 9.06 -16.97
CA THR A 18 4.49 8.91 -16.03
C THR A 18 4.01 9.20 -14.61
N PHE A 19 4.31 8.30 -13.68
CA PHE A 19 4.05 8.52 -12.26
C PHE A 19 5.37 8.72 -11.53
N ARG A 20 5.55 9.90 -10.91
CA ARG A 20 6.76 10.28 -10.20
C ARG A 20 6.50 10.45 -8.71
N THR A 21 7.36 9.84 -7.91
CA THR A 21 7.46 9.98 -6.45
C THR A 21 8.87 10.43 -6.09
N SER A 22 9.15 10.60 -4.80
CA SER A 22 10.52 10.84 -4.31
C SER A 22 11.49 9.69 -4.61
N GLU A 23 10.99 8.47 -4.81
CA GLU A 23 11.80 7.28 -5.15
C GLU A 23 12.19 7.23 -6.63
N GLY A 24 11.45 7.94 -7.52
CA GLY A 24 11.73 7.95 -8.95
C GLY A 24 10.50 8.09 -9.83
N ALA A 25 10.67 7.79 -11.12
CA ALA A 25 9.63 7.91 -12.13
C ALA A 25 9.36 6.56 -12.81
N MET A 26 8.09 6.19 -12.91
CA MET A 26 7.64 4.96 -13.56
C MET A 26 6.78 5.28 -14.80
N ASN A 27 7.03 4.55 -15.88
CA ASN A 27 6.25 4.62 -17.13
C ASN A 27 5.51 3.31 -17.43
N ALA A 28 5.91 2.25 -16.77
CA ALA A 28 5.30 0.92 -16.86
C ALA A 28 5.52 0.17 -15.56
N LEU A 29 4.63 -0.77 -15.26
CA LEU A 29 4.78 -1.75 -14.19
C LEU A 29 5.24 -3.07 -14.79
N GLU A 30 6.30 -3.65 -14.24
CA GLU A 30 6.65 -5.04 -14.47
C GLU A 30 5.99 -5.87 -13.36
N VAL A 31 4.99 -6.65 -13.71
CA VAL A 31 4.21 -7.43 -12.74
C VAL A 31 4.37 -8.93 -12.94
N VAL A 32 4.21 -9.69 -11.87
CA VAL A 32 4.11 -11.15 -11.91
C VAL A 32 2.70 -11.55 -11.53
N TRP A 33 1.93 -12.01 -12.49
CA TRP A 33 0.66 -12.67 -12.18
C TRP A 33 0.92 -14.09 -11.68
N VAL A 34 0.18 -14.44 -10.63
CA VAL A 34 0.19 -15.77 -10.02
C VAL A 34 -1.15 -16.42 -10.32
N HIS A 35 -1.13 -17.44 -11.18
CA HIS A 35 -2.30 -18.23 -11.54
C HIS A 35 -2.23 -19.57 -10.81
N ALA A 36 -3.06 -19.75 -9.80
CA ALA A 36 -3.17 -20.98 -9.03
C ALA A 36 -4.23 -21.90 -9.64
N ILE A 37 -3.83 -23.11 -10.02
CA ILE A 37 -4.69 -24.16 -10.55
C ILE A 37 -4.88 -25.21 -9.45
N THR A 38 -6.14 -25.43 -9.03
CA THR A 38 -6.49 -26.35 -7.94
C THR A 38 -7.50 -27.38 -8.41
N ASP A 39 -7.70 -28.43 -7.61
CA ASP A 39 -8.70 -29.47 -7.85
C ASP A 39 -10.16 -29.00 -7.76
N VAL A 40 -10.40 -27.77 -7.29
CA VAL A 40 -11.75 -27.17 -7.16
C VAL A 40 -11.97 -25.96 -8.06
N GLY A 41 -10.94 -25.48 -8.75
CA GLY A 41 -11.01 -24.30 -9.62
C GLY A 41 -9.69 -23.52 -9.67
N GLU A 42 -9.75 -22.36 -10.25
CA GLU A 42 -8.58 -21.50 -10.51
C GLU A 42 -8.69 -20.19 -9.72
N GLY A 43 -7.54 -19.62 -9.34
CA GLY A 43 -7.46 -18.33 -8.71
C GLY A 43 -6.29 -17.50 -9.21
N TRP A 44 -6.46 -16.17 -9.17
CA TRP A 44 -5.54 -15.21 -9.73
C TRP A 44 -5.10 -14.17 -8.71
N ALA A 45 -3.86 -13.76 -8.82
CA ALA A 45 -3.33 -12.64 -8.05
C ALA A 45 -2.17 -11.97 -8.80
N GLU A 46 -1.81 -10.78 -8.34
CA GLU A 46 -0.65 -10.05 -8.79
C GLU A 46 0.37 -9.92 -7.66
N CYS A 47 1.65 -10.16 -7.97
CA CYS A 47 2.75 -9.82 -7.08
C CYS A 47 3.22 -8.40 -7.41
N ALA A 48 2.96 -7.48 -6.49
CA ALA A 48 3.18 -6.04 -6.67
C ALA A 48 4.61 -5.58 -6.35
N ALA A 49 5.60 -6.49 -6.36
CA ALA A 49 7.00 -6.13 -6.17
C ALA A 49 7.50 -5.32 -7.38
N ASN A 50 8.05 -4.13 -7.12
CA ASN A 50 8.59 -3.25 -8.16
C ASN A 50 9.74 -3.92 -8.94
N ARG A 51 10.09 -3.34 -10.08
CA ARG A 51 11.25 -3.76 -10.87
C ARG A 51 12.54 -3.70 -10.06
N LEU A 52 12.71 -2.61 -9.33
CA LEU A 52 13.86 -2.35 -8.46
C LEU A 52 13.45 -2.47 -6.99
N PRO A 53 14.38 -2.76 -6.08
CA PRO A 53 14.12 -2.78 -4.65
C PRO A 53 14.18 -1.36 -4.06
N ASP A 54 13.36 -0.44 -4.59
CA ASP A 54 13.29 0.97 -4.24
C ASP A 54 12.19 1.27 -3.20
N TYR A 55 11.03 0.62 -3.31
CA TYR A 55 9.96 0.75 -2.32
C TYR A 55 10.13 -0.20 -1.12
N SER A 56 10.72 -1.35 -1.32
CA SER A 56 11.03 -2.36 -0.30
C SER A 56 12.21 -3.20 -0.76
N SER A 57 12.71 -4.08 0.11
CA SER A 57 13.77 -5.03 -0.27
C SER A 57 13.33 -6.07 -1.30
N GLU A 58 12.04 -6.20 -1.57
CA GLU A 58 11.51 -7.10 -2.59
C GLU A 58 11.56 -6.44 -3.97
N TYR A 59 11.89 -7.23 -4.98
CA TYR A 59 11.86 -6.81 -6.37
C TYR A 59 11.35 -7.95 -7.25
N HIS A 60 10.80 -7.58 -8.39
CA HIS A 60 10.12 -8.45 -9.35
C HIS A 60 10.81 -9.79 -9.62
N ALA A 61 12.11 -9.79 -9.99
CA ALA A 61 12.83 -11.02 -10.32
C ALA A 61 13.08 -11.89 -9.07
N GLY A 62 13.36 -11.26 -7.92
CA GLY A 62 13.54 -11.96 -6.65
C GLY A 62 12.24 -12.58 -6.15
N ALA A 63 11.12 -11.85 -6.25
CA ALA A 63 9.80 -12.36 -5.89
C ALA A 63 9.40 -13.57 -6.75
N ALA A 64 9.61 -13.51 -8.08
CA ALA A 64 9.35 -14.64 -8.96
C ALA A 64 10.24 -15.84 -8.64
N GLY A 65 11.50 -15.59 -8.29
CA GLY A 65 12.46 -16.64 -7.89
C GLY A 65 12.03 -17.35 -6.62
N VAL A 66 11.73 -16.59 -5.55
CA VAL A 66 11.32 -17.18 -4.26
C VAL A 66 9.98 -17.91 -4.35
N LEU A 67 9.03 -17.39 -5.13
CA LEU A 67 7.78 -18.09 -5.42
C LEU A 67 8.05 -19.46 -6.04
N LYS A 68 8.84 -19.49 -7.12
CA LYS A 68 9.10 -20.70 -7.90
C LYS A 68 9.90 -21.75 -7.11
N GLU A 69 10.97 -21.31 -6.46
CA GLU A 69 11.95 -22.24 -5.87
C GLU A 69 11.59 -22.73 -4.49
N PHE A 70 10.84 -21.91 -3.72
CA PHE A 70 10.57 -22.18 -2.31
C PHE A 70 9.08 -22.22 -1.98
N PHE A 71 8.31 -21.20 -2.29
CA PHE A 71 6.96 -21.04 -1.74
C PHE A 71 5.95 -21.99 -2.39
N ILE A 72 5.93 -22.08 -3.71
CA ILE A 72 5.02 -22.96 -4.42
C ILE A 72 5.23 -24.43 -4.03
N PRO A 73 6.47 -24.98 -3.95
CA PRO A 73 6.70 -26.31 -3.47
C PRO A 73 6.17 -26.57 -2.05
N GLU A 74 6.41 -25.64 -1.12
CA GLU A 74 5.93 -25.75 0.27
C GLU A 74 4.40 -25.77 0.35
N ILE A 75 3.74 -24.86 -0.35
CA ILE A 75 2.26 -24.80 -0.36
C ILE A 75 1.67 -26.05 -1.02
N LYS A 76 2.31 -26.57 -2.05
CA LYS A 76 1.87 -27.83 -2.70
C LYS A 76 1.94 -29.03 -1.77
N ASN A 77 2.86 -29.05 -0.80
CA ASN A 77 3.00 -30.12 0.20
C ASN A 77 1.83 -30.15 1.20
N LEU A 78 1.03 -29.08 1.32
CA LEU A 78 -0.18 -29.08 2.17
C LEU A 78 -1.25 -30.06 1.66
N GLY A 79 -1.19 -30.45 0.38
CA GLY A 79 -2.18 -31.36 -0.19
C GLY A 79 -3.61 -30.82 -0.01
N ASN A 80 -4.51 -31.64 0.56
CA ASN A 80 -5.92 -31.28 0.75
C ASN A 80 -6.16 -30.26 1.89
N GLU A 81 -5.15 -29.96 2.71
CA GLU A 81 -5.24 -29.00 3.82
C GLU A 81 -5.03 -27.55 3.35
N LEU A 82 -4.79 -27.33 2.06
CA LEU A 82 -4.58 -25.98 1.52
C LEU A 82 -5.84 -25.11 1.68
N THR A 83 -5.66 -24.00 2.36
CA THR A 83 -6.57 -22.85 2.43
C THR A 83 -5.74 -21.57 2.38
N ALA A 84 -6.36 -20.42 2.12
CA ALA A 84 -5.67 -19.14 2.16
C ALA A 84 -5.05 -18.88 3.55
N GLU A 85 -5.77 -19.23 4.60
CA GLU A 85 -5.33 -19.07 5.99
C GLU A 85 -4.10 -19.93 6.34
N ALA A 86 -3.85 -21.02 5.60
CA ALA A 86 -2.69 -21.89 5.80
C ALA A 86 -1.42 -21.34 5.12
N VAL A 87 -1.53 -20.43 4.16
CA VAL A 87 -0.37 -19.92 3.38
C VAL A 87 0.65 -19.22 4.27
N ALA A 88 0.23 -18.20 5.00
CA ALA A 88 1.14 -17.43 5.85
C ALA A 88 1.81 -18.26 6.96
N PRO A 89 1.11 -19.12 7.71
CA PRO A 89 1.73 -20.04 8.68
C PRO A 89 2.75 -20.98 8.04
N THR A 90 2.43 -21.58 6.89
CA THR A 90 3.33 -22.50 6.17
C THR A 90 4.62 -21.82 5.73
N LEU A 91 4.54 -20.55 5.31
CA LEU A 91 5.68 -19.76 4.84
C LEU A 91 6.34 -18.93 5.95
N HIS A 92 6.00 -19.16 7.22
CA HIS A 92 6.54 -18.37 8.35
C HIS A 92 8.06 -18.48 8.51
N TRP A 93 8.67 -19.59 8.12
CA TRP A 93 10.12 -19.80 8.17
C TRP A 93 10.90 -18.82 7.28
N ALA A 94 10.31 -18.38 6.16
CA ALA A 94 10.93 -17.43 5.25
C ALA A 94 10.78 -16.00 5.80
N LYS A 95 11.90 -15.30 5.94
CA LYS A 95 11.92 -13.90 6.39
C LYS A 95 11.60 -12.96 5.24
N GLY A 96 10.82 -11.88 5.50
CA GLY A 96 10.42 -10.93 4.47
C GLY A 96 9.56 -11.56 3.36
N HIS A 97 9.81 -11.16 2.12
CA HIS A 97 9.09 -11.63 0.92
C HIS A 97 7.56 -11.52 1.06
N ARG A 98 7.10 -10.41 1.61
CA ARG A 98 5.68 -10.20 1.92
C ARG A 98 4.82 -10.09 0.67
N MET A 99 5.33 -9.41 -0.37
CA MET A 99 4.60 -9.26 -1.64
C MET A 99 4.45 -10.60 -2.37
N ALA A 100 5.50 -11.43 -2.35
CA ALA A 100 5.42 -12.79 -2.88
C ALA A 100 4.44 -13.67 -2.08
N LYS A 101 4.43 -13.57 -0.74
CA LYS A 101 3.48 -14.28 0.11
C LYS A 101 2.05 -13.82 -0.12
N ALA A 102 1.84 -12.48 -0.22
CA ALA A 102 0.54 -11.89 -0.51
C ALA A 102 -0.03 -12.38 -1.83
N ALA A 103 0.78 -12.41 -2.89
CA ALA A 103 0.34 -12.90 -4.19
C ALA A 103 -0.10 -14.37 -4.13
N LEU A 104 0.64 -15.22 -3.42
CA LEU A 104 0.28 -16.63 -3.30
C LEU A 104 -0.96 -16.83 -2.41
N GLU A 105 -1.07 -16.12 -1.28
CA GLU A 105 -2.28 -16.11 -0.44
C GLU A 105 -3.50 -15.68 -1.24
N THR A 106 -3.39 -14.58 -1.98
CA THR A 106 -4.50 -14.02 -2.76
C THR A 106 -4.94 -14.95 -3.88
N ALA A 107 -4.01 -15.59 -4.61
CA ALA A 107 -4.37 -16.55 -5.65
C ALA A 107 -5.09 -17.78 -5.08
N VAL A 108 -4.64 -18.29 -3.91
CA VAL A 108 -5.31 -19.38 -3.21
C VAL A 108 -6.68 -18.94 -2.69
N LEU A 109 -6.78 -17.72 -2.15
CA LEU A 109 -8.05 -17.16 -1.67
C LEU A 109 -9.05 -16.97 -2.81
N ASP A 110 -8.63 -16.46 -3.96
CA ASP A 110 -9.51 -16.29 -5.13
C ASP A 110 -10.07 -17.62 -5.61
N ALA A 111 -9.23 -18.68 -5.71
CA ALA A 111 -9.68 -20.02 -6.03
C ALA A 111 -10.70 -20.55 -5.01
N GLN A 112 -10.43 -20.36 -3.72
CA GLN A 112 -11.29 -20.79 -2.60
C GLN A 112 -12.65 -20.10 -2.66
N LEU A 113 -12.68 -18.78 -2.87
CA LEU A 113 -13.92 -18.00 -2.90
C LEU A 113 -14.76 -18.31 -4.14
N ARG A 114 -14.13 -18.48 -5.30
CA ARG A 114 -14.81 -18.91 -6.53
C ARG A 114 -15.45 -20.28 -6.37
N ALA A 115 -14.73 -21.23 -5.79
CA ALA A 115 -15.26 -22.57 -5.54
C ALA A 115 -16.44 -22.58 -4.55
N ALA A 116 -16.44 -21.65 -3.59
CA ALA A 116 -17.51 -21.51 -2.60
C ALA A 116 -18.64 -20.58 -3.04
N ASP A 117 -18.61 -20.03 -4.25
CA ASP A 117 -19.54 -18.99 -4.75
C ASP A 117 -19.71 -17.82 -3.75
N THR A 118 -18.62 -17.44 -3.11
CA THR A 118 -18.58 -16.39 -2.07
C THR A 118 -17.86 -15.15 -2.59
N SER A 119 -18.51 -14.00 -2.49
CA SER A 119 -17.86 -12.75 -2.87
C SER A 119 -16.78 -12.36 -1.86
N PHE A 120 -15.75 -11.64 -2.33
CA PHE A 120 -14.70 -11.11 -1.46
C PHE A 120 -15.25 -10.19 -0.36
N ALA A 121 -16.27 -9.38 -0.69
CA ALA A 121 -16.96 -8.54 0.28
C ALA A 121 -17.63 -9.36 1.41
N GLN A 122 -18.26 -10.49 1.07
CA GLN A 122 -18.84 -11.40 2.08
C GLN A 122 -17.76 -12.04 2.96
N TYR A 123 -16.67 -12.49 2.35
CA TYR A 123 -15.54 -13.08 3.09
C TYR A 123 -14.93 -12.09 4.10
N LEU A 124 -14.74 -10.83 3.72
CA LEU A 124 -14.23 -9.79 4.60
C LEU A 124 -15.27 -9.23 5.58
N GLY A 125 -16.54 -9.62 5.48
CA GLY A 125 -17.61 -9.05 6.32
C GLY A 125 -17.87 -7.57 6.02
N ALA A 126 -17.77 -7.16 4.76
CA ALA A 126 -17.95 -5.77 4.36
C ALA A 126 -19.35 -5.25 4.69
N VAL A 127 -19.42 -4.11 5.37
CA VAL A 127 -20.66 -3.45 5.78
C VAL A 127 -21.03 -2.25 4.90
N LYS A 128 -20.08 -1.76 4.08
CA LYS A 128 -20.27 -0.63 3.16
C LYS A 128 -20.43 -1.13 1.74
N THR A 129 -21.39 -0.58 1.01
CA THR A 129 -21.58 -0.87 -0.42
C THR A 129 -20.78 0.06 -1.33
N LYS A 130 -20.29 1.18 -0.80
CA LYS A 130 -19.46 2.16 -1.49
C LYS A 130 -18.37 2.67 -0.55
N VAL A 131 -17.17 2.81 -1.05
CA VAL A 131 -16.02 3.38 -0.34
C VAL A 131 -15.53 4.59 -1.15
N PRO A 132 -15.41 5.80 -0.54
CA PRO A 132 -14.88 6.96 -1.23
C PRO A 132 -13.42 6.71 -1.64
N ALA A 133 -13.10 7.02 -2.88
CA ALA A 133 -11.75 6.96 -3.41
C ALA A 133 -11.10 8.35 -3.39
N GLY A 134 -9.80 8.39 -3.12
CA GLY A 134 -8.94 9.54 -3.40
C GLY A 134 -8.05 9.24 -4.61
N VAL A 135 -7.38 10.26 -5.09
CA VAL A 135 -6.40 10.15 -6.17
C VAL A 135 -5.04 10.68 -5.73
N SER A 136 -3.98 10.01 -6.17
CA SER A 136 -2.60 10.43 -5.95
C SER A 136 -2.09 11.19 -7.17
N VAL A 137 -1.58 12.39 -6.93
CA VAL A 137 -0.93 13.24 -7.94
C VAL A 137 0.57 13.15 -7.72
N GLY A 138 1.29 12.68 -8.73
CA GLY A 138 2.74 12.56 -8.70
C GLY A 138 3.45 13.93 -8.64
N ILE A 139 4.76 13.90 -8.43
CA ILE A 139 5.61 15.07 -8.55
C ILE A 139 5.64 15.51 -10.01
N MET A 140 5.38 16.80 -10.26
CA MET A 140 5.28 17.39 -11.59
C MET A 140 6.50 18.27 -11.89
N ASP A 141 6.76 18.55 -13.17
CA ASP A 141 7.86 19.41 -13.58
C ASP A 141 7.57 20.90 -13.32
N SER A 142 6.30 21.25 -13.10
CA SER A 142 5.90 22.63 -12.83
C SER A 142 4.59 22.75 -12.07
N LEU A 143 4.42 23.88 -11.35
CA LEU A 143 3.17 24.20 -10.67
C LEU A 143 1.95 24.30 -11.62
N PRO A 144 2.05 24.91 -12.84
CA PRO A 144 0.92 24.89 -13.78
C PRO A 144 0.49 23.49 -14.20
N GLU A 145 1.43 22.55 -14.34
CA GLU A 145 1.13 21.18 -14.66
C GLU A 145 0.41 20.48 -13.49
N LEU A 146 0.91 20.64 -12.27
CA LEU A 146 0.25 20.16 -11.06
C LEU A 146 -1.22 20.63 -11.01
N MET A 147 -1.45 21.92 -11.20
CA MET A 147 -2.79 22.49 -11.16
C MET A 147 -3.73 21.88 -12.19
N LYS A 148 -3.25 21.67 -13.42
CA LYS A 148 -4.02 21.00 -14.48
C LYS A 148 -4.45 19.57 -14.09
N PHE A 149 -3.54 18.81 -13.46
CA PHE A 149 -3.89 17.44 -13.00
C PHE A 149 -4.90 17.48 -11.86
N VAL A 150 -4.70 18.35 -10.86
CA VAL A 150 -5.64 18.48 -9.73
C VAL A 150 -7.03 18.91 -10.21
N GLU A 151 -7.11 19.93 -11.10
CA GLU A 151 -8.39 20.36 -11.71
C GLU A 151 -9.06 19.22 -12.48
N GLY A 152 -8.29 18.45 -13.25
CA GLY A 152 -8.80 17.29 -13.99
C GLY A 152 -9.43 16.25 -13.09
N TYR A 153 -8.74 15.86 -12.03
CA TYR A 153 -9.26 14.86 -11.08
C TYR A 153 -10.47 15.36 -10.29
N LEU A 154 -10.50 16.63 -9.91
CA LEU A 154 -11.68 17.21 -9.27
C LEU A 154 -12.88 17.23 -10.24
N ALA A 155 -12.65 17.51 -11.52
CA ALA A 155 -13.69 17.44 -12.56
C ALA A 155 -14.19 16.00 -12.81
N GLU A 156 -13.34 14.98 -12.61
CA GLU A 156 -13.71 13.57 -12.63
C GLU A 156 -14.53 13.13 -11.39
N GLY A 157 -14.62 14.00 -10.37
CA GLY A 157 -15.41 13.76 -9.17
C GLY A 157 -14.64 13.18 -7.98
N TYR A 158 -13.31 13.15 -8.01
CA TYR A 158 -12.51 12.82 -6.83
C TYR A 158 -12.68 13.91 -5.77
N LEU A 159 -12.92 13.49 -4.53
CA LEU A 159 -13.14 14.41 -3.41
C LEU A 159 -11.87 14.64 -2.57
N ARG A 160 -10.92 13.72 -2.64
CA ARG A 160 -9.68 13.73 -1.88
C ARG A 160 -8.48 13.68 -2.82
N ILE A 161 -7.60 14.66 -2.67
CA ILE A 161 -6.36 14.79 -3.44
C ILE A 161 -5.17 14.47 -2.53
N LYS A 162 -4.29 13.57 -2.98
CA LYS A 162 -2.99 13.27 -2.36
C LYS A 162 -1.88 13.80 -3.26
N LEU A 163 -1.06 14.72 -2.76
CA LEU A 163 0.11 15.23 -3.47
C LEU A 163 1.36 14.45 -3.04
N LYS A 164 2.14 13.99 -3.99
CA LYS A 164 3.49 13.51 -3.72
C LYS A 164 4.40 14.69 -3.46
N ILE A 165 5.19 14.62 -2.38
CA ILE A 165 6.13 15.68 -1.98
C ILE A 165 7.53 15.12 -1.81
N GLU A 166 8.53 15.99 -2.01
CA GLU A 166 9.94 15.75 -1.73
C GLU A 166 10.60 17.07 -1.32
N PRO A 167 11.80 17.06 -0.71
CA PRO A 167 12.53 18.31 -0.40
C PRO A 167 12.65 19.24 -1.60
N GLY A 168 12.09 20.47 -1.46
CA GLY A 168 12.01 21.48 -2.54
C GLY A 168 10.77 21.39 -3.43
N TRP A 169 9.95 20.33 -3.30
CA TRP A 169 8.64 20.20 -3.93
C TRP A 169 7.61 19.82 -2.86
N ASP A 170 7.37 20.72 -1.92
CA ASP A 170 6.53 20.50 -0.73
C ASP A 170 5.65 21.72 -0.43
N TYR A 171 6.21 22.76 0.18
CA TYR A 171 5.45 23.92 0.65
C TYR A 171 4.70 24.65 -0.48
N GLU A 172 5.39 25.03 -1.56
CA GLU A 172 4.78 25.83 -2.63
C GLU A 172 3.69 25.06 -3.42
N PRO A 173 3.86 23.79 -3.80
CA PRO A 173 2.79 22.98 -4.38
C PRO A 173 1.55 22.87 -3.49
N VAL A 174 1.74 22.58 -2.19
CA VAL A 174 0.65 22.44 -1.22
C VAL A 174 -0.09 23.75 -1.03
N LYS A 175 0.66 24.85 -0.85
CA LYS A 175 0.12 26.22 -0.73
C LYS A 175 -0.75 26.58 -1.94
N LEU A 176 -0.21 26.40 -3.14
CA LEU A 176 -0.93 26.76 -4.37
C LEU A 176 -2.24 26.00 -4.52
N VAL A 177 -2.23 24.69 -4.25
CA VAL A 177 -3.45 23.86 -4.30
C VAL A 177 -4.44 24.32 -3.25
N ARG A 178 -4.00 24.54 -2.01
CA ARG A 178 -4.87 25.00 -0.91
C ARG A 178 -5.47 26.39 -1.18
N GLU A 179 -4.68 27.34 -1.65
CA GLU A 179 -5.16 28.69 -1.98
C GLU A 179 -6.16 28.69 -3.14
N THR A 180 -5.97 27.80 -4.13
CA THR A 180 -6.84 27.75 -5.32
C THR A 180 -8.16 27.06 -5.04
N PHE A 181 -8.16 25.92 -4.35
CA PHE A 181 -9.36 25.09 -4.17
C PHE A 181 -10.02 25.29 -2.81
N GLY A 182 -9.43 26.08 -1.95
CA GLY A 182 -10.01 26.49 -0.67
C GLY A 182 -9.82 25.49 0.48
N PRO A 183 -10.29 25.86 1.67
CA PRO A 183 -10.06 25.10 2.90
C PRO A 183 -10.83 23.77 2.98
N ASP A 184 -11.91 23.65 2.21
CA ASP A 184 -12.79 22.46 2.26
C ASP A 184 -12.27 21.29 1.40
N LEU A 185 -11.24 21.51 0.55
CA LEU A 185 -10.62 20.43 -0.20
C LEU A 185 -9.99 19.44 0.77
N LEU A 186 -10.36 18.16 0.64
CA LEU A 186 -9.71 17.06 1.34
C LEU A 186 -8.31 16.83 0.76
N LEU A 187 -7.32 17.53 1.30
CA LEU A 187 -5.93 17.54 0.83
C LEU A 187 -5.04 16.78 1.80
N GLN A 188 -4.21 15.89 1.28
CA GLN A 188 -3.17 15.18 2.01
C GLN A 188 -1.87 15.13 1.21
N VAL A 189 -0.77 14.88 1.89
CA VAL A 189 0.55 14.75 1.26
C VAL A 189 1.16 13.38 1.57
N ASP A 190 2.06 12.95 0.67
CA ASP A 190 2.77 11.68 0.80
C ASP A 190 4.24 11.89 0.39
N ALA A 191 5.12 11.64 1.32
CA ALA A 191 6.54 11.89 1.18
C ALA A 191 7.34 10.65 0.73
N ASN A 192 6.79 9.44 0.85
CA ASN A 192 7.50 8.20 0.56
C ASN A 192 8.93 8.22 1.12
N THR A 193 9.06 8.44 2.44
CA THR A 193 10.32 8.45 3.20
C THR A 193 11.34 9.55 2.85
N ALA A 194 10.95 10.58 2.09
CA ALA A 194 11.89 11.56 1.49
C ALA A 194 12.59 12.47 2.51
N TYR A 195 12.11 12.57 3.73
CA TYR A 195 12.65 13.49 4.75
C TYR A 195 13.40 12.73 5.85
N THR A 196 14.06 13.51 6.69
CA THR A 196 14.80 13.04 7.86
C THR A 196 14.31 13.74 9.12
N ARG A 197 14.82 13.37 10.28
CA ARG A 197 14.52 14.09 11.54
C ARG A 197 14.99 15.54 11.54
N ASP A 198 15.98 15.89 10.72
CA ASP A 198 16.47 17.27 10.60
C ASP A 198 15.47 18.18 9.85
N ASP A 199 14.49 17.61 9.16
CA ASP A 199 13.48 18.31 8.38
C ASP A 199 12.17 18.58 9.16
N PHE A 200 12.11 18.28 10.45
CA PHE A 200 10.89 18.44 11.25
C PHE A 200 10.34 19.87 11.24
N ASP A 201 11.21 20.88 11.28
CA ASP A 201 10.79 22.28 11.17
C ASP A 201 10.16 22.61 9.81
N LEU A 202 10.65 21.99 8.74
CA LEU A 202 10.08 22.13 7.41
C LEU A 202 8.69 21.45 7.33
N LEU A 203 8.57 20.23 7.84
CA LEU A 203 7.31 19.49 7.87
C LEU A 203 6.27 20.22 8.71
N LYS A 204 6.65 20.83 9.85
CA LYS A 204 5.77 21.63 10.69
C LYS A 204 5.15 22.82 9.96
N ARG A 205 5.83 23.41 9.00
CA ARG A 205 5.28 24.52 8.20
C ARG A 205 4.06 24.10 7.37
N LEU A 206 3.89 22.79 7.09
CA LEU A 206 2.74 22.28 6.37
C LEU A 206 1.46 22.30 7.21
N ASP A 207 1.54 22.44 8.54
CA ASP A 207 0.38 22.52 9.44
C ASP A 207 -0.54 23.69 9.08
N GLU A 208 -0.02 24.79 8.54
CA GLU A 208 -0.81 25.96 8.12
C GLU A 208 -1.84 25.65 7.02
N PHE A 209 -1.65 24.54 6.29
CA PHE A 209 -2.53 24.15 5.19
C PHE A 209 -3.68 23.24 5.60
N ASN A 210 -3.83 22.92 6.88
CA ASN A 210 -4.90 22.05 7.42
C ASN A 210 -5.04 20.77 6.58
N LEU A 211 -3.95 20.00 6.50
CA LEU A 211 -3.92 18.74 5.77
C LEU A 211 -4.68 17.65 6.53
N LEU A 212 -5.26 16.71 5.80
CA LEU A 212 -5.89 15.52 6.40
C LEU A 212 -4.85 14.63 7.10
N LEU A 213 -3.68 14.54 6.49
CA LEU A 213 -2.55 13.74 6.99
C LEU A 213 -1.29 14.05 6.20
N ILE A 214 -0.15 13.70 6.79
CA ILE A 214 1.13 13.50 6.12
C ILE A 214 1.49 12.02 6.14
N GLU A 215 1.66 11.42 4.94
CA GLU A 215 1.94 9.99 4.79
C GLU A 215 3.44 9.76 4.68
N GLN A 216 3.93 8.80 5.47
CA GLN A 216 5.31 8.29 5.52
C GLN A 216 6.38 9.38 5.34
N PRO A 217 6.48 10.34 6.26
CA PRO A 217 7.37 11.49 6.10
C PRO A 217 8.86 11.13 6.13
N ILE A 218 9.27 10.18 6.96
CA ILE A 218 10.68 9.78 7.15
C ILE A 218 10.88 8.29 6.92
N GLU A 219 12.11 7.82 7.04
CA GLU A 219 12.57 6.42 6.88
C GLU A 219 11.60 5.42 7.53
N GLU A 220 11.26 4.35 6.84
CA GLU A 220 10.25 3.37 7.27
C GLU A 220 10.61 2.61 8.54
N GLU A 221 11.90 2.42 8.83
CA GLU A 221 12.36 1.73 10.05
C GLU A 221 12.38 2.66 11.27
N ASP A 222 12.23 3.98 11.09
CA ASP A 222 12.31 4.97 12.16
C ASP A 222 10.96 5.25 12.84
N ILE A 223 10.36 4.22 13.43
CA ILE A 223 9.08 4.34 14.16
C ILE A 223 9.18 5.36 15.31
N LEU A 224 10.31 5.40 16.03
CA LEU A 224 10.50 6.37 17.11
C LEU A 224 10.61 7.81 16.59
N GLY A 225 11.21 8.00 15.40
CA GLY A 225 11.24 9.29 14.73
C GLY A 225 9.85 9.76 14.37
N HIS A 226 8.98 8.87 13.85
CA HIS A 226 7.59 9.18 13.56
C HIS A 226 6.80 9.55 14.83
N ALA A 227 7.01 8.84 15.96
CA ALA A 227 6.38 9.21 17.23
C ALA A 227 6.78 10.62 17.69
N ARG A 228 8.05 10.99 17.55
CA ARG A 228 8.54 12.34 17.89
C ARG A 228 7.99 13.40 16.92
N LEU A 229 7.84 13.07 15.64
CA LEU A 229 7.24 13.97 14.67
C LEU A 229 5.77 14.21 14.99
N ALA A 230 5.01 13.15 15.29
CA ALA A 230 3.59 13.25 15.65
C ALA A 230 3.36 14.10 16.92
N GLU A 231 4.31 14.13 17.86
CA GLU A 231 4.27 15.06 19.01
C GLU A 231 4.63 16.51 18.63
N TYR A 232 5.29 16.71 17.48
CA TYR A 232 5.87 18.00 17.09
C TYR A 232 5.00 18.79 16.11
N ILE A 233 4.24 18.12 15.25
CA ILE A 233 3.37 18.73 14.22
C ILE A 233 1.90 18.55 14.59
N ASP A 234 1.02 19.40 14.03
CA ASP A 234 -0.43 19.32 14.24
C ASP A 234 -1.11 18.45 13.16
N THR A 235 -0.45 18.27 12.02
CA THR A 235 -0.94 17.42 10.92
C THR A 235 -0.83 15.95 11.29
N PRO A 236 -1.92 15.15 11.23
CA PRO A 236 -1.87 13.74 11.58
C PRO A 236 -0.88 12.93 10.75
N VAL A 237 -0.05 12.12 11.42
CA VAL A 237 0.91 11.23 10.75
C VAL A 237 0.23 9.94 10.32
N CYS A 238 0.37 9.58 9.04
CA CYS A 238 -0.07 8.32 8.46
C CYS A 238 1.12 7.43 8.12
N LEU A 239 1.17 6.22 8.64
CA LEU A 239 2.21 5.26 8.26
C LEU A 239 1.75 4.35 7.12
N ASP A 240 2.62 4.22 6.12
CA ASP A 240 2.52 3.35 4.95
C ASP A 240 3.64 2.30 4.98
N GLU A 241 4.82 2.63 4.47
CA GLU A 241 5.97 1.74 4.31
C GLU A 241 6.39 1.10 5.64
N SER A 242 6.27 1.81 6.74
CA SER A 242 6.56 1.31 8.09
C SER A 242 5.64 0.16 8.51
N ILE A 243 4.39 0.10 8.03
CA ILE A 243 3.42 -0.90 8.47
C ILE A 243 3.55 -2.18 7.65
N VAL A 244 4.39 -3.06 8.11
CA VAL A 244 4.71 -4.33 7.43
C VAL A 244 4.04 -5.55 8.07
N SER A 245 3.36 -5.39 9.20
CA SER A 245 2.62 -6.46 9.89
C SER A 245 1.69 -5.89 10.97
N ALA A 246 0.76 -6.72 11.44
CA ALA A 246 -0.12 -6.41 12.57
C ALA A 246 0.66 -6.08 13.87
N GLY A 247 1.80 -6.75 14.08
CA GLY A 247 2.69 -6.46 15.21
C GLY A 247 3.27 -5.05 15.15
N VAL A 248 3.79 -4.65 13.98
CA VAL A 248 4.35 -3.30 13.80
C VAL A 248 3.25 -2.23 13.86
N ALA A 249 2.06 -2.51 13.33
CA ALA A 249 0.92 -1.60 13.45
C ALA A 249 0.55 -1.33 14.92
N ARG A 250 0.47 -2.39 15.74
CA ARG A 250 0.23 -2.25 17.17
C ARG A 250 1.32 -1.43 17.85
N ASP A 251 2.59 -1.76 17.59
CA ASP A 251 3.73 -1.08 18.22
C ASP A 251 3.78 0.40 17.81
N GLY A 252 3.48 0.74 16.54
CA GLY A 252 3.36 2.11 16.06
C GLY A 252 2.24 2.89 16.74
N ILE A 253 1.09 2.27 16.97
CA ILE A 253 -0.03 2.86 17.71
C ILE A 253 0.35 3.09 19.18
N GLU A 254 0.93 2.08 19.84
CA GLU A 254 1.33 2.17 21.24
C GLU A 254 2.39 3.26 21.50
N LEU A 255 3.26 3.51 20.52
CA LEU A 255 4.27 4.56 20.57
C LEU A 255 3.74 5.95 20.20
N GLY A 256 2.49 6.05 19.72
CA GLY A 256 1.94 7.30 19.17
C GLY A 256 2.61 7.74 17.87
N ALA A 257 3.18 6.80 17.11
CA ALA A 257 3.88 7.09 15.86
C ALA A 257 2.94 7.29 14.68
N THR A 258 1.65 6.97 14.84
CA THR A 258 0.67 7.03 13.77
C THR A 258 -0.72 7.32 14.30
N GLU A 259 -1.44 8.15 13.60
CA GLU A 259 -2.83 8.51 13.88
C GLU A 259 -3.76 7.99 12.76
N ILE A 260 -3.17 7.52 11.65
CA ILE A 260 -3.87 6.94 10.51
C ILE A 260 -2.97 5.86 9.90
N ILE A 261 -3.54 4.72 9.50
CA ILE A 261 -2.76 3.66 8.85
C ILE A 261 -3.22 3.48 7.41
N ASN A 262 -2.25 3.48 6.49
CA ASN A 262 -2.45 3.02 5.13
C ASN A 262 -2.21 1.50 5.07
N ILE A 263 -3.25 0.73 4.77
CA ILE A 263 -3.16 -0.73 4.61
C ILE A 263 -2.96 -1.04 3.12
N LYS A 264 -1.85 -1.71 2.80
CA LYS A 264 -1.59 -2.27 1.47
C LYS A 264 -1.42 -3.78 1.58
N PRO A 265 -2.36 -4.60 1.10
CA PRO A 265 -2.31 -6.06 1.24
C PRO A 265 -1.02 -6.68 0.71
N ALA A 266 -0.49 -6.20 -0.40
CA ALA A 266 0.78 -6.66 -0.94
C ALA A 266 1.94 -6.44 0.05
N ARG A 267 2.08 -5.23 0.61
CA ARG A 267 3.16 -4.86 1.53
C ARG A 267 3.13 -5.66 2.83
N VAL A 268 1.95 -5.96 3.37
CA VAL A 268 1.82 -6.61 4.69
C VAL A 268 1.80 -8.14 4.62
N GLY A 269 1.73 -8.73 3.42
CA GLY A 269 1.80 -10.18 3.25
C GLY A 269 0.46 -10.86 3.00
N GLY A 270 -0.59 -10.11 2.65
CA GLY A 270 -1.88 -10.62 2.21
C GLY A 270 -3.08 -9.97 2.89
N TYR A 271 -4.27 -10.40 2.49
CA TYR A 271 -5.54 -9.88 3.02
C TYR A 271 -5.80 -10.30 4.46
N ILE A 272 -5.37 -11.51 4.83
CA ILE A 272 -5.58 -12.02 6.20
C ILE A 272 -4.80 -11.17 7.21
N GLU A 273 -3.57 -10.79 6.89
CA GLU A 273 -2.79 -9.87 7.72
C GLU A 273 -3.37 -8.46 7.70
N SER A 274 -3.89 -8.00 6.54
CA SER A 274 -4.58 -6.71 6.41
C SER A 274 -5.79 -6.58 7.33
N VAL A 275 -6.60 -7.64 7.45
CA VAL A 275 -7.75 -7.67 8.37
C VAL A 275 -7.29 -7.53 9.83
N LYS A 276 -6.21 -8.21 10.22
CA LYS A 276 -5.66 -8.09 11.59
C LYS A 276 -5.20 -6.66 11.89
N ILE A 277 -4.55 -6.00 10.91
CA ILE A 277 -4.14 -4.58 11.05
C ILE A 277 -5.37 -3.69 11.21
N HIS A 278 -6.40 -3.90 10.36
CA HIS A 278 -7.66 -3.18 10.46
C HIS A 278 -8.30 -3.33 11.85
N ASP A 279 -8.38 -4.55 12.37
CA ASP A 279 -9.03 -4.84 13.65
C ASP A 279 -8.26 -4.22 14.84
N ILE A 280 -6.93 -4.23 14.79
CA ILE A 280 -6.08 -3.56 15.79
C ILE A 280 -6.29 -2.04 15.74
N ALA A 281 -6.28 -1.44 14.56
CA ALA A 281 -6.52 -0.01 14.39
C ALA A 281 -7.94 0.38 14.85
N GLN A 282 -8.96 -0.41 14.50
CA GLN A 282 -10.34 -0.20 14.93
C GLN A 282 -10.47 -0.28 16.46
N ALA A 283 -9.84 -1.25 17.10
CA ALA A 283 -9.85 -1.39 18.56
C ALA A 283 -9.18 -0.19 19.27
N ALA A 284 -8.19 0.41 18.64
CA ALA A 284 -7.49 1.61 19.12
C ALA A 284 -8.19 2.93 18.74
N GLY A 285 -9.25 2.89 17.92
CA GLY A 285 -9.92 4.10 17.41
C GLY A 285 -9.12 4.84 16.33
N ILE A 286 -8.14 4.18 15.70
CA ILE A 286 -7.29 4.74 14.65
C ILE A 286 -7.98 4.49 13.28
N PRO A 287 -8.23 5.54 12.48
CA PRO A 287 -8.76 5.37 11.14
C PRO A 287 -7.75 4.68 10.21
N VAL A 288 -8.29 3.95 9.25
CA VAL A 288 -7.49 3.29 8.21
C VAL A 288 -8.01 3.65 6.83
N TRP A 289 -7.17 3.53 5.82
CA TRP A 289 -7.56 3.52 4.43
C TRP A 289 -6.73 2.46 3.67
N CYS A 290 -7.25 2.00 2.55
CA CYS A 290 -6.56 1.01 1.73
C CYS A 290 -5.88 1.70 0.56
N GLY A 291 -4.54 1.63 0.55
CA GLY A 291 -3.73 1.98 -0.60
C GLY A 291 -3.51 0.80 -1.52
N GLY A 292 -2.77 1.03 -2.60
CA GLY A 292 -2.33 0.03 -3.56
C GLY A 292 -0.91 0.29 -4.03
N MET A 293 -0.40 -0.66 -4.80
CA MET A 293 0.90 -0.61 -5.46
C MET A 293 0.74 -0.45 -6.98
N LEU A 294 -0.35 0.18 -7.42
CA LEU A 294 -0.77 0.31 -8.82
C LEU A 294 -1.12 -1.05 -9.47
N GLU A 295 -1.62 -2.01 -8.70
CA GLU A 295 -2.06 -3.31 -9.20
C GLU A 295 -3.11 -3.16 -10.31
N THR A 296 -3.15 -4.12 -11.25
CA THR A 296 -4.04 -4.13 -12.42
C THR A 296 -5.47 -4.58 -12.09
#